data_b6b9ef030523f35c286070717b80c467
#
_entry.id   b6b9ef030523f35c286070717b80c467
#
_cell.length_a   1.000
_cell.length_b   1.000
_cell.length_c   1.000
_cell.angle_alpha   90.00
_cell.angle_beta   90.00
_cell.angle_gamma   90.00
#
_symmetry.space_group_name_H-M   'P 1'
#
loop_
_entity.id
_entity.type
_entity.pdbx_description
1 polymer ?
#
loop_
_entity_poly.entity_id
_entity_poly.type
_entity_poly.pdbx_seq_one_letter_code
_entity_poly.pdbx_strand_id
1 'polypeptide(L)'
;YHPDFILPNHVHLEAKGYWSAPDRRKIAAVKRDNPELDLRMVFQSPYNKISKGSKTTYAQWCEKHDIPWTHFHDIPLDWLI
;
A
#
# COMPACT_ATOMS: atom_id res chain seq x y z
N TYR A 1 -0.46 14.25 -5.61
CA TYR A 1 -0.45 13.11 -4.72
C TYR A 1 0.35 13.41 -3.45
N HIS A 2 -0.25 13.14 -2.31
CA HIS A 2 0.37 13.39 -1.00
C HIS A 2 0.36 12.09 -0.19
N PRO A 3 1.48 11.35 -0.13
CA PRO A 3 1.56 10.16 0.72
C PRO A 3 1.50 10.56 2.19
N ASP A 4 1.11 9.59 3.06
CA ASP A 4 1.06 9.83 4.50
C ASP A 4 2.43 10.15 5.06
N PHE A 5 3.47 9.44 4.59
CA PHE A 5 4.83 9.64 5.07
C PHE A 5 5.82 9.53 3.91
N ILE A 6 6.79 10.44 3.89
CA ILE A 6 7.94 10.34 3.01
C ILE A 6 9.18 10.18 3.91
N LEU A 7 9.83 9.03 3.78
CA LEU A 7 10.99 8.70 4.61
C LEU A 7 12.26 9.32 4.03
N PRO A 8 13.33 9.49 4.83
CA PRO A 8 14.58 10.05 4.33
C PRO A 8 15.22 9.30 3.17
N ASN A 9 14.89 7.99 3.02
CA ASN A 9 15.37 7.16 1.91
C ASN A 9 14.46 7.23 0.69
N HIS A 10 13.55 8.22 0.63
CA HIS A 10 12.61 8.46 -0.47
C HIS A 10 11.52 7.39 -0.61
N VAL A 11 11.34 6.53 0.38
CA VAL A 11 10.22 5.61 0.41
C VAL A 11 8.94 6.37 0.78
N HIS A 12 7.88 6.18 0.01
CA HIS A 12 6.58 6.77 0.27
C HIS A 12 5.70 5.72 0.93
N LEU A 13 5.32 5.95 2.18
CA LEU A 13 4.46 5.04 2.94
C LEU A 13 3.02 5.54 2.94
N GLU A 14 2.10 4.64 2.65
CA GLU A 14 0.67 4.86 2.81
C GLU A 14 0.15 3.91 3.89
N ALA A 15 -0.44 4.47 4.93
CA ALA A 15 -1.01 3.67 6.03
C ALA A 15 -2.52 3.62 5.89
N LYS A 16 -3.12 2.44 5.90
CA LYS A 16 -4.55 2.26 5.71
C LYS A 16 -5.14 1.26 6.69
N GLY A 17 -6.24 1.63 7.31
CA GLY A 17 -7.12 0.70 7.99
C GLY A 17 -8.13 0.17 6.99
N TYR A 18 -9.16 0.96 6.68
CA TYR A 18 -10.09 0.67 5.59
C TYR A 18 -9.55 1.24 4.28
N TRP A 19 -9.53 0.40 3.24
CA TRP A 19 -8.98 0.79 1.94
C TRP A 19 -10.05 0.67 0.87
N SER A 20 -10.71 1.78 0.57
CA SER A 20 -11.84 1.83 -0.33
C SER A 20 -11.45 1.61 -1.79
N ALA A 21 -12.43 1.27 -2.63
CA ALA A 21 -12.18 1.13 -4.07
C ALA A 21 -11.66 2.41 -4.71
N PRO A 22 -12.21 3.62 -4.39
CA PRO A 22 -11.60 4.85 -4.90
C PRO A 22 -10.15 5.03 -4.48
N ASP A 23 -9.82 4.70 -3.23
CA ASP A 23 -8.44 4.79 -2.74
C ASP A 23 -7.52 3.84 -3.49
N ARG A 24 -7.97 2.60 -3.74
CA ARG A 24 -7.18 1.63 -4.50
C ARG A 24 -6.93 2.11 -5.92
N ARG A 25 -7.96 2.67 -6.58
CA ARG A 25 -7.81 3.21 -7.93
C ARG A 25 -6.80 4.36 -7.97
N LYS A 26 -6.82 5.21 -6.93
CA LYS A 26 -5.86 6.32 -6.82
C LYS A 26 -4.43 5.78 -6.73
N ILE A 27 -4.20 4.79 -5.87
CA ILE A 27 -2.87 4.20 -5.70
C ILE A 27 -2.40 3.51 -6.99
N ALA A 28 -3.30 2.79 -7.66
CA ALA A 28 -2.97 2.16 -8.94
C ALA A 28 -2.56 3.20 -9.99
N ALA A 29 -3.29 4.32 -10.05
CA ALA A 29 -2.98 5.40 -10.99
C ALA A 29 -1.63 6.06 -10.66
N VAL A 30 -1.35 6.31 -9.38
CA VAL A 30 -0.07 6.89 -8.96
C VAL A 30 1.08 5.98 -9.37
N LYS A 31 0.96 4.68 -9.13
CA LYS A 31 2.02 3.72 -9.46
C LYS A 31 2.19 3.57 -10.97
N ARG A 32 1.09 3.58 -11.73
CA ARG A 32 1.13 3.50 -13.19
C ARG A 32 1.83 4.73 -13.78
N ASP A 33 1.52 5.91 -13.27
CA ASP A 33 2.05 7.18 -13.80
C ASP A 33 3.47 7.47 -13.29
N ASN A 34 3.90 6.80 -12.22
CA ASN A 34 5.21 6.98 -11.59
C ASN A 34 5.82 5.61 -11.28
N PRO A 35 6.18 4.82 -12.31
CA PRO A 35 6.62 3.43 -12.07
C PRO A 35 7.91 3.34 -11.26
N GLU A 36 8.74 4.39 -11.23
CA GLU A 36 9.97 4.44 -10.45
C GLU A 36 9.73 4.82 -8.99
N LEU A 37 8.51 5.22 -8.63
CA LEU A 37 8.18 5.64 -7.28
C LEU A 37 8.23 4.44 -6.32
N ASP A 38 8.98 4.58 -5.23
CA ASP A 38 9.04 3.55 -4.19
C ASP A 38 7.87 3.76 -3.22
N LEU A 39 6.71 3.25 -3.62
CA LEU A 39 5.48 3.36 -2.86
C LEU A 39 5.23 2.04 -2.14
N ARG A 40 5.03 2.10 -0.83
CA ARG A 40 4.78 0.91 -0.02
C ARG A 40 3.56 1.13 0.86
N MET A 41 2.82 0.05 1.11
CA MET A 41 1.59 0.10 1.89
C MET A 41 1.80 -0.51 3.27
N VAL A 42 1.21 0.12 4.27
CA VAL A 42 1.19 -0.39 5.65
C VAL A 42 -0.28 -0.55 6.03
N PHE A 43 -0.68 -1.77 6.37
CA PHE A 43 -2.08 -2.06 6.66
C PHE A 43 -2.30 -2.44 8.12
N GLN A 44 -3.39 -1.96 8.69
CA GLN A 44 -3.87 -2.45 9.98
C GLN A 44 -4.42 -3.87 9.85
N SER A 45 -5.09 -4.16 8.73
CA SER A 45 -5.72 -5.47 8.48
C SER A 45 -5.46 -5.90 7.03
N PRO A 46 -4.23 -6.37 6.71
CA PRO A 46 -3.85 -6.66 5.32
C PRO A 46 -4.64 -7.80 4.68
N TYR A 47 -5.25 -8.67 5.49
CA TYR A 47 -6.00 -9.82 4.97
C TYR A 47 -7.50 -9.55 4.84
N ASN A 48 -7.94 -8.30 5.04
CA ASN A 48 -9.30 -7.92 4.72
C ASN A 48 -9.55 -8.02 3.22
N LYS A 49 -10.76 -8.46 2.85
CA LYS A 49 -11.16 -8.52 1.44
C LYS A 49 -11.34 -7.11 0.89
N ILE A 50 -11.03 -6.94 -0.39
CA ILE A 50 -11.13 -5.62 -1.03
C ILE A 50 -12.58 -5.16 -1.18
N SER A 51 -13.53 -6.11 -1.22
CA SER A 51 -14.96 -5.79 -1.30
C SER A 51 -15.78 -7.01 -0.87
N LYS A 52 -17.05 -6.76 -0.58
CA LYS A 52 -17.99 -7.82 -0.26
C LYS A 52 -18.08 -8.77 -1.47
N GLY A 53 -17.96 -10.06 -1.22
CA GLY A 53 -18.01 -11.07 -2.27
C GLY A 53 -16.71 -11.31 -3.00
N SER A 54 -15.70 -10.49 -2.78
CA SER A 54 -14.38 -10.71 -3.36
C SER A 54 -13.57 -11.70 -2.53
N LYS A 55 -12.72 -12.47 -3.18
CA LYS A 55 -11.75 -13.35 -2.51
C LYS A 55 -10.38 -12.71 -2.40
N THR A 56 -10.20 -11.54 -3.00
CA THR A 56 -8.92 -10.83 -3.01
C THR A 56 -8.77 -9.98 -1.75
N THR A 57 -7.67 -10.17 -1.03
CA THR A 57 -7.33 -9.34 0.14
C THR A 57 -6.54 -8.10 -0.28
N TYR A 58 -6.40 -7.14 0.65
CA TYR A 58 -5.54 -5.97 0.42
C TYR A 58 -4.11 -6.41 0.05
N ALA A 59 -3.57 -7.37 0.81
CA ALA A 59 -2.23 -7.90 0.55
C ALA A 59 -2.10 -8.48 -0.85
N GLN A 60 -3.07 -9.31 -1.25
CA GLN A 60 -3.06 -9.92 -2.59
C GLN A 60 -3.18 -8.88 -3.69
N TRP A 61 -3.98 -7.84 -3.46
CA TRP A 61 -4.11 -6.74 -4.43
C TRP A 61 -2.75 -6.05 -4.63
N CYS A 62 -2.03 -5.78 -3.54
CA CYS A 62 -0.70 -5.17 -3.61
C CYS A 62 0.29 -6.06 -4.35
N GLU A 63 0.28 -7.36 -4.07
CA GLU A 63 1.15 -8.32 -4.75
C GLU A 63 0.88 -8.35 -6.25
N LYS A 64 -0.39 -8.29 -6.64
CA LYS A 64 -0.79 -8.27 -8.05
C LYS A 64 -0.29 -6.99 -8.76
N HIS A 65 -0.18 -5.89 -8.04
CA HIS A 65 0.24 -4.59 -8.59
C HIS A 65 1.71 -4.26 -8.29
N ASP A 66 2.48 -5.24 -7.79
CA ASP A 66 3.91 -5.08 -7.47
C ASP A 66 4.17 -3.95 -6.48
N ILE A 67 3.30 -3.81 -5.48
CA ILE A 67 3.45 -2.82 -4.42
C ILE A 67 3.82 -3.54 -3.13
N PRO A 68 4.99 -3.26 -2.53
CA PRO A 68 5.36 -3.87 -1.25
C PRO A 68 4.37 -3.45 -0.15
N TRP A 69 4.06 -4.38 0.73
CA TRP A 69 3.14 -4.12 1.83
C TRP A 69 3.64 -4.80 3.10
N THR A 70 3.17 -4.31 4.24
CA THR A 70 3.42 -4.95 5.53
C THR A 70 2.26 -4.66 6.47
N HIS A 71 2.16 -5.46 7.52
CA HIS A 71 1.29 -5.19 8.66
C HIS A 71 1.92 -4.08 9.49
N PHE A 72 1.12 -3.16 10.01
CA PHE A 72 1.69 -2.01 10.70
C PHE A 72 2.44 -2.38 11.99
N HIS A 73 2.18 -3.56 12.57
CA HIS A 73 2.95 -4.09 13.72
C HIS A 73 4.28 -4.70 13.32
N ASP A 74 4.52 -4.93 12.02
CA ASP A 74 5.67 -5.69 11.53
C ASP A 74 6.47 -4.93 10.48
N ILE A 75 6.50 -3.60 10.59
CA ILE A 75 7.24 -2.78 9.62
C ILE A 75 8.72 -3.19 9.68
N PRO A 76 9.29 -3.70 8.57
CA PRO A 76 10.70 -4.08 8.58
C PRO A 76 11.59 -2.88 8.89
N LEU A 77 12.61 -3.10 9.70
CA LEU A 77 13.50 -2.01 10.11
C LEU A 77 14.19 -1.36 8.90
N ASP A 78 14.54 -2.16 7.89
CA ASP A 78 15.19 -1.66 6.69
C ASP A 78 14.26 -0.78 5.82
N TRP A 79 12.96 -0.76 6.10
CA TRP A 79 12.07 0.21 5.45
C TRP A 79 12.26 1.62 6.03
N LEU A 80 12.77 1.71 7.25
CA LEU A 80 12.83 2.97 8.01
C LEU A 80 14.22 3.61 7.98
N ILE A 81 15.20 2.93 7.42
CA ILE A 81 16.58 3.42 7.40
C ILE A 81 17.19 3.52 6.01
#